data_e1ec3a9e1b566473f53c33497c5c791f
#
_entry.id   e1ec3a9e1b566473f53c33497c5c791f
#
_cell.length_a   1.000
_cell.length_b   1.000
_cell.length_c   1.000
_cell.angle_alpha   90.00
_cell.angle_beta   90.00
_cell.angle_gamma   90.00
#
_symmetry.space_group_name_H-M   'P 1'
#
loop_
_entity.id
_entity.type
_entity.pdbx_description
1 polymer ?
#
loop_
_entity_poly.entity_id
_entity_poly.type
_entity_poly.pdbx_seq_one_letter_code
_entity_poly.pdbx_strand_id
1 'polypeptide(L)'
;MREEIIKKTERFMQAEISKLAFFQDNTPRMAQYRMEHSYRVAHIGAEIAAAEGFDRERTFVACLLHDIGYSLDYRDKQDYRNHGRYGAAIARPFLTELGYSGAEVEEMCYGIAIHVDDMADFEGERTPLALTVGDADNIDRFDAYRLYEGLQNVDYMNLPLREQKAHVERVRQRLAELRQMPCGTATATRMWQEKIDYQLEFYRRLGHQVQTSTWPSEGGKCFPDEKPLL
;
A
#
# COMPACT_ATOMS: atom_id res chain seq x y z
N MET A 1 15.29 -18.30 -4.98
CA MET A 1 15.89 -16.97 -4.73
C MET A 1 17.24 -17.16 -4.05
N ARG A 2 18.23 -16.39 -4.46
CA ARG A 2 19.59 -16.42 -3.87
C ARG A 2 19.56 -15.72 -2.52
N GLU A 3 19.81 -16.45 -1.44
CA GLU A 3 19.73 -15.93 -0.06
C GLU A 3 20.65 -14.72 0.17
N GLU A 4 21.84 -14.73 -0.44
CA GLU A 4 22.78 -13.62 -0.33
C GLU A 4 22.24 -12.32 -0.94
N ILE A 5 21.59 -12.40 -2.11
CA ILE A 5 20.94 -11.24 -2.76
C ILE A 5 19.87 -10.67 -1.86
N ILE A 6 19.01 -11.52 -1.33
CA ILE A 6 17.93 -11.08 -0.42
C ILE A 6 18.51 -10.38 0.80
N LYS A 7 19.49 -10.97 1.50
CA LYS A 7 20.12 -10.35 2.67
C LYS A 7 20.81 -9.00 2.36
N LYS A 8 21.44 -8.87 1.19
CA LYS A 8 22.03 -7.60 0.78
C LYS A 8 20.94 -6.56 0.53
N THR A 9 19.85 -6.93 -0.14
CA THR A 9 18.72 -6.05 -0.43
C THR A 9 18.02 -5.59 0.84
N GLU A 10 17.80 -6.50 1.80
CA GLU A 10 17.25 -6.17 3.11
C GLU A 10 18.08 -5.13 3.86
N ARG A 11 19.40 -5.33 3.92
CA ARG A 11 20.30 -4.38 4.57
C ARG A 11 20.28 -3.02 3.88
N PHE A 12 20.28 -3.01 2.54
CA PHE A 12 20.21 -1.78 1.78
C PHE A 12 18.89 -1.04 2.02
N MET A 13 17.76 -1.72 1.92
CA MET A 13 16.43 -1.16 2.21
C MET A 13 16.36 -0.59 3.64
N GLN A 14 16.83 -1.35 4.64
CA GLN A 14 16.86 -0.89 6.03
C GLN A 14 17.74 0.36 6.21
N ALA A 15 18.90 0.39 5.57
CA ALA A 15 19.80 1.54 5.62
C ALA A 15 19.18 2.79 4.96
N GLU A 16 18.50 2.63 3.82
CA GLU A 16 17.81 3.73 3.14
C GLU A 16 16.61 4.23 3.95
N ILE A 17 15.73 3.34 4.37
CA ILE A 17 14.54 3.72 5.13
C ILE A 17 14.90 4.35 6.49
N SER A 18 16.02 3.96 7.11
CA SER A 18 16.50 4.57 8.36
C SER A 18 16.95 6.03 8.20
N LYS A 19 17.25 6.50 6.98
CA LYS A 19 17.61 7.89 6.69
C LYS A 19 16.41 8.85 6.68
N LEU A 20 15.20 8.33 6.79
CA LEU A 20 13.93 9.05 6.65
C LEU A 20 13.93 10.42 7.31
N ALA A 21 14.31 11.45 6.56
CA ALA A 21 14.18 12.83 6.96
C ALA A 21 12.69 13.24 7.06
N PHE A 22 11.86 12.74 6.16
CA PHE A 22 10.43 13.00 6.12
C PHE A 22 9.66 12.58 7.40
N PHE A 23 10.17 11.58 8.10
CA PHE A 23 9.54 11.05 9.32
C PHE A 23 10.27 11.41 10.61
N GLN A 24 11.25 12.33 10.57
CA GLN A 24 11.99 12.72 11.79
C GLN A 24 11.08 13.30 12.88
N ASP A 25 9.96 13.92 12.49
CA ASP A 25 8.92 14.38 13.42
C ASP A 25 7.89 13.28 13.76
N ASN A 26 7.95 12.16 13.08
CA ASN A 26 7.06 11.02 13.29
C ASN A 26 7.84 9.85 13.87
N THR A 27 7.33 9.32 14.95
CA THR A 27 7.89 8.29 15.82
C THR A 27 8.72 7.19 15.13
N PRO A 28 9.69 6.55 15.82
CA PRO A 28 10.45 5.38 15.35
C PRO A 28 9.58 4.26 14.75
N ARG A 29 8.29 4.22 15.11
CA ARG A 29 7.28 3.29 14.62
C ARG A 29 7.00 3.47 13.12
N MET A 30 7.09 4.67 12.57
CA MET A 30 6.78 4.89 11.13
C MET A 30 7.85 4.29 10.22
N ALA A 31 9.14 4.40 10.57
CA ALA A 31 10.20 3.74 9.84
C ALA A 31 10.06 2.21 9.91
N GLN A 32 9.77 1.68 11.10
CA GLN A 32 9.49 0.26 11.28
C GLN A 32 8.29 -0.21 10.46
N TYR A 33 7.19 0.53 10.48
CA TYR A 33 5.99 0.23 9.68
C TYR A 33 6.33 0.17 8.17
N ARG A 34 7.14 1.11 7.66
CA ARG A 34 7.56 1.11 6.25
C ARG A 34 8.41 -0.11 5.90
N MET A 35 9.33 -0.51 6.77
CA MET A 35 10.10 -1.75 6.58
C MET A 35 9.18 -2.97 6.55
N GLU A 36 8.28 -3.10 7.52
CA GLU A 36 7.32 -4.20 7.61
C GLU A 36 6.41 -4.25 6.38
N HIS A 37 5.91 -3.09 5.92
CA HIS A 37 5.14 -2.95 4.69
C HIS A 37 5.95 -3.43 3.47
N SER A 38 7.18 -2.96 3.30
CA SER A 38 8.04 -3.37 2.18
C SER A 38 8.28 -4.88 2.15
N TYR A 39 8.42 -5.52 3.31
CA TYR A 39 8.50 -6.98 3.38
C TYR A 39 7.21 -7.68 2.94
N ARG A 40 6.05 -7.21 3.38
CA ARG A 40 4.75 -7.78 2.96
C ARG A 40 4.54 -7.62 1.45
N VAL A 41 4.85 -6.44 0.91
CA VAL A 41 4.79 -6.16 -0.54
C VAL A 41 5.72 -7.09 -1.31
N ALA A 42 6.96 -7.30 -0.83
CA ALA A 42 7.91 -8.22 -1.47
C ALA A 42 7.42 -9.68 -1.48
N HIS A 43 6.79 -10.13 -0.40
CA HIS A 43 6.20 -11.48 -0.34
C HIS A 43 5.02 -11.63 -1.28
N ILE A 44 4.11 -10.64 -1.33
CA ILE A 44 2.97 -10.61 -2.27
C ILE A 44 3.49 -10.65 -3.71
N GLY A 45 4.45 -9.79 -4.07
CA GLY A 45 5.03 -9.76 -5.40
C GLY A 45 5.69 -11.10 -5.80
N ALA A 46 6.42 -11.73 -4.87
CA ALA A 46 7.02 -13.04 -5.10
C ALA A 46 5.99 -14.17 -5.25
N GLU A 47 4.86 -14.09 -4.58
CA GLU A 47 3.73 -15.03 -4.73
C GLU A 47 3.08 -14.88 -6.11
N ILE A 48 2.81 -13.64 -6.54
CA ILE A 48 2.29 -13.35 -7.88
C ILE A 48 3.25 -13.89 -8.94
N ALA A 49 4.55 -13.58 -8.83
CA ALA A 49 5.56 -14.02 -9.77
C ALA A 49 5.64 -15.55 -9.88
N ALA A 50 5.55 -16.26 -8.75
CA ALA A 50 5.55 -17.71 -8.71
C ALA A 50 4.30 -18.31 -9.38
N ALA A 51 3.14 -17.72 -9.21
CA ALA A 51 1.88 -18.18 -9.80
C ALA A 51 1.80 -17.90 -11.31
N GLU A 52 2.38 -16.79 -11.77
CA GLU A 52 2.33 -16.34 -13.17
C GLU A 52 3.55 -16.78 -13.99
N GLY A 53 4.58 -17.36 -13.35
CA GLY A 53 5.74 -17.98 -14.02
C GLY A 53 6.82 -17.00 -14.49
N PHE A 54 6.93 -15.80 -13.89
CA PHE A 54 8.06 -14.89 -14.13
C PHE A 54 9.05 -14.85 -12.95
N ASP A 55 10.12 -14.03 -13.04
CA ASP A 55 11.23 -14.09 -12.10
C ASP A 55 10.84 -13.64 -10.69
N ARG A 56 10.74 -14.63 -9.81
CA ARG A 56 10.36 -14.45 -8.40
C ARG A 56 11.37 -13.62 -7.60
N GLU A 57 12.68 -13.78 -7.88
CA GLU A 57 13.73 -13.08 -7.14
C GLU A 57 13.76 -11.60 -7.50
N ARG A 58 13.75 -11.29 -8.80
CA ARG A 58 13.73 -9.90 -9.28
C ARG A 58 12.48 -9.18 -8.79
N THR A 59 11.33 -9.84 -8.83
CA THR A 59 10.07 -9.27 -8.33
C THR A 59 10.15 -8.99 -6.83
N PHE A 60 10.63 -9.96 -6.04
CA PHE A 60 10.84 -9.76 -4.59
C PHE A 60 11.73 -8.55 -4.31
N VAL A 61 12.88 -8.46 -4.99
CA VAL A 61 13.85 -7.37 -4.81
C VAL A 61 13.25 -6.03 -5.22
N ALA A 62 12.58 -5.93 -6.37
CA ALA A 62 11.95 -4.69 -6.82
C ALA A 62 10.86 -4.23 -5.84
N CYS A 63 9.99 -5.14 -5.40
CA CYS A 63 8.96 -4.88 -4.40
C CYS A 63 9.54 -4.47 -3.05
N LEU A 64 10.65 -5.09 -2.60
CA LEU A 64 11.30 -4.72 -1.33
C LEU A 64 11.88 -3.31 -1.37
N LEU A 65 12.26 -2.82 -2.55
CA LEU A 65 12.88 -1.51 -2.76
C LEU A 65 11.89 -0.41 -3.17
N HIS A 66 10.60 -0.71 -3.37
CA HIS A 66 9.67 0.25 -3.98
C HIS A 66 9.58 1.58 -3.24
N ASP A 67 9.63 1.56 -1.92
CA ASP A 67 9.45 2.72 -1.03
C ASP A 67 10.77 3.37 -0.55
N ILE A 68 11.96 2.94 -1.04
CA ILE A 68 13.23 3.53 -0.58
C ILE A 68 13.39 5.00 -0.94
N GLY A 69 12.61 5.52 -1.88
CA GLY A 69 12.56 6.94 -2.20
C GLY A 69 12.14 7.82 -1.03
N TYR A 70 11.47 7.27 -0.03
CA TYR A 70 11.17 7.97 1.22
C TYR A 70 12.40 8.34 2.05
N SER A 71 13.60 7.86 1.69
CA SER A 71 14.86 8.30 2.30
C SER A 71 15.20 9.78 2.04
N LEU A 72 14.54 10.40 1.06
CA LEU A 72 14.74 11.80 0.72
C LEU A 72 13.82 12.72 1.53
N ASP A 73 14.26 13.96 1.71
CA ASP A 73 13.46 15.01 2.34
C ASP A 73 12.46 15.58 1.32
N TYR A 74 11.18 15.50 1.63
CA TYR A 74 10.10 15.99 0.76
C TYR A 74 9.66 17.38 1.17
N ARG A 75 9.64 18.28 0.19
CA ARG A 75 9.27 19.69 0.38
C ARG A 75 7.78 19.91 0.25
N ASP A 76 7.09 19.10 -0.55
CA ASP A 76 5.68 19.26 -0.86
C ASP A 76 5.00 17.94 -1.28
N LYS A 77 3.70 18.05 -1.63
CA LYS A 77 2.92 16.88 -2.08
C LYS A 77 3.39 16.30 -3.42
N GLN A 78 4.05 17.08 -4.27
CA GLN A 78 4.58 16.60 -5.55
C GLN A 78 5.83 15.76 -5.30
N ASP A 79 6.74 16.22 -4.43
CA ASP A 79 7.89 15.44 -4.01
C ASP A 79 7.44 14.10 -3.39
N TYR A 80 6.38 14.12 -2.57
CA TYR A 80 5.79 12.89 -2.05
C TYR A 80 5.33 11.92 -3.16
N ARG A 81 4.72 12.42 -4.24
CA ARG A 81 4.31 11.59 -5.39
C ARG A 81 5.50 11.08 -6.20
N ASN A 82 6.63 11.76 -6.14
CA ASN A 82 7.84 11.40 -6.86
C ASN A 82 8.63 10.27 -6.18
N HIS A 83 8.22 9.77 -5.00
CA HIS A 83 9.02 8.79 -4.27
C HIS A 83 9.32 7.51 -5.08
N GLY A 84 8.44 7.08 -5.97
CA GLY A 84 8.72 5.97 -6.87
C GLY A 84 9.89 6.26 -7.81
N ARG A 85 9.91 7.45 -8.45
CA ARG A 85 11.00 7.89 -9.33
C ARG A 85 12.32 8.05 -8.58
N TYR A 86 12.27 8.63 -7.38
CA TYR A 86 13.44 8.73 -6.50
C TYR A 86 13.93 7.36 -6.05
N GLY A 87 13.01 6.46 -5.68
CA GLY A 87 13.32 5.07 -5.33
C GLY A 87 14.03 4.34 -6.46
N ALA A 88 13.56 4.48 -7.69
CA ALA A 88 14.20 3.90 -8.86
C ALA A 88 15.62 4.43 -9.09
N ALA A 89 15.84 5.74 -8.93
CA ALA A 89 17.16 6.36 -9.06
C ALA A 89 18.14 5.85 -7.99
N ILE A 90 17.67 5.68 -6.74
CA ILE A 90 18.47 5.15 -5.62
C ILE A 90 18.75 3.65 -5.82
N ALA A 91 17.77 2.87 -6.30
CA ALA A 91 17.90 1.43 -6.50
C ALA A 91 18.86 1.06 -7.63
N ARG A 92 18.91 1.83 -8.70
CA ARG A 92 19.65 1.53 -9.92
C ARG A 92 21.13 1.13 -9.71
N PRO A 93 21.98 1.94 -9.06
CA PRO A 93 23.36 1.56 -8.81
C PRO A 93 23.50 0.31 -7.95
N PHE A 94 22.64 0.15 -6.96
CA PHE A 94 22.63 -1.02 -6.09
C PHE A 94 22.26 -2.30 -6.85
N LEU A 95 21.23 -2.27 -7.70
CA LEU A 95 20.84 -3.41 -8.52
C LEU A 95 21.95 -3.81 -9.51
N THR A 96 22.67 -2.83 -10.07
CA THR A 96 23.85 -3.07 -10.91
C THR A 96 24.97 -3.76 -10.12
N GLU A 97 25.25 -3.31 -8.89
CA GLU A 97 26.24 -3.91 -7.98
C GLU A 97 25.88 -5.36 -7.59
N LEU A 98 24.59 -5.68 -7.49
CA LEU A 98 24.11 -7.05 -7.26
C LEU A 98 24.33 -7.98 -8.45
N GLY A 99 24.74 -7.46 -9.61
CA GLY A 99 25.08 -8.22 -10.82
C GLY A 99 23.88 -8.51 -11.73
N TYR A 100 22.77 -7.80 -11.59
CA TYR A 100 21.70 -7.85 -12.58
C TYR A 100 22.13 -7.21 -13.90
N SER A 101 21.70 -7.77 -15.02
CA SER A 101 21.96 -7.21 -16.35
C SER A 101 21.29 -5.83 -16.52
N GLY A 102 21.78 -5.03 -17.47
CA GLY A 102 21.18 -3.72 -17.74
C GLY A 102 19.68 -3.78 -18.01
N ALA A 103 19.22 -4.76 -18.79
CA ALA A 103 17.79 -4.94 -19.07
C ALA A 103 16.97 -5.28 -17.80
N GLU A 104 17.51 -6.13 -16.93
CA GLU A 104 16.86 -6.48 -15.66
C GLU A 104 16.80 -5.28 -14.71
N VAL A 105 17.87 -4.48 -14.63
CA VAL A 105 17.91 -3.24 -13.84
C VAL A 105 16.87 -2.24 -14.36
N GLU A 106 16.75 -2.06 -15.68
CA GLU A 106 15.74 -1.17 -16.27
C GLU A 106 14.32 -1.62 -15.95
N GLU A 107 14.02 -2.91 -16.10
CA GLU A 107 12.70 -3.48 -15.80
C GLU A 107 12.32 -3.25 -14.32
N MET A 108 13.22 -3.58 -13.39
CA MET A 108 12.99 -3.43 -11.96
C MET A 108 12.84 -1.96 -11.56
N CYS A 109 13.72 -1.09 -12.07
CA CYS A 109 13.65 0.35 -11.81
C CYS A 109 12.38 0.97 -12.40
N TYR A 110 11.93 0.51 -13.58
CA TYR A 110 10.69 0.99 -14.17
C TYR A 110 9.49 0.62 -13.28
N GLY A 111 9.41 -0.61 -12.80
CA GLY A 111 8.37 -1.03 -11.85
C GLY A 111 8.37 -0.21 -10.56
N ILE A 112 9.56 0.06 -10.00
CA ILE A 112 9.71 0.93 -8.82
C ILE A 112 9.24 2.36 -9.15
N ALA A 113 9.59 2.91 -10.31
CA ALA A 113 9.23 4.29 -10.65
C ALA A 113 7.72 4.48 -10.78
N ILE A 114 7.02 3.56 -11.46
CA ILE A 114 5.60 3.71 -11.82
C ILE A 114 4.61 3.30 -10.71
N HIS A 115 5.07 2.72 -9.60
CA HIS A 115 4.17 2.12 -8.60
C HIS A 115 3.22 3.13 -7.93
N VAL A 116 3.57 4.42 -7.93
CA VAL A 116 2.80 5.48 -7.22
C VAL A 116 1.66 6.03 -8.07
N ASP A 117 1.99 6.50 -9.27
CA ASP A 117 1.11 7.29 -10.13
C ASP A 117 1.18 6.90 -11.62
N ASP A 118 1.74 5.73 -11.88
CA ASP A 118 1.95 5.18 -13.22
C ASP A 118 2.93 6.03 -14.10
N MET A 119 3.82 6.79 -13.46
CA MET A 119 4.74 7.72 -14.11
C MET A 119 6.20 7.34 -13.85
N ALA A 120 7.05 7.49 -14.87
CA ALA A 120 8.49 7.39 -14.78
C ALA A 120 9.15 8.56 -15.54
N ASP A 121 10.41 8.89 -15.19
CA ASP A 121 11.22 9.91 -15.89
C ASP A 121 12.02 9.31 -17.06
N PHE A 122 11.79 8.03 -17.37
CA PHE A 122 12.43 7.29 -18.45
C PHE A 122 11.46 6.28 -19.07
N GLU A 123 11.71 5.90 -20.29
CA GLU A 123 10.92 4.89 -21.00
C GLU A 123 11.21 3.49 -20.43
N GLY A 124 10.17 2.66 -20.34
CA GLY A 124 10.28 1.28 -19.89
C GLY A 124 9.12 0.44 -20.39
N GLU A 125 9.29 -0.87 -20.38
CA GLU A 125 8.27 -1.82 -20.79
C GLU A 125 7.37 -2.16 -19.58
N ARG A 126 6.07 -2.16 -19.82
CA ARG A 126 5.05 -2.55 -18.83
C ARG A 126 4.95 -4.08 -18.72
N THR A 127 6.04 -4.69 -18.30
CA THR A 127 6.08 -6.14 -18.10
C THR A 127 5.23 -6.58 -16.92
N PRO A 128 4.83 -7.87 -16.83
CA PRO A 128 4.17 -8.39 -15.64
C PRO A 128 4.94 -8.12 -14.35
N LEU A 129 6.29 -8.19 -14.36
CA LEU A 129 7.12 -7.86 -13.21
C LEU A 129 6.98 -6.38 -12.84
N ALA A 130 7.14 -5.47 -13.80
CA ALA A 130 7.08 -4.03 -13.55
C ALA A 130 5.71 -3.61 -12.98
N LEU A 131 4.61 -4.15 -13.51
CA LEU A 131 3.26 -3.87 -13.02
C LEU A 131 3.01 -4.46 -11.63
N THR A 132 3.60 -5.63 -11.34
CA THR A 132 3.42 -6.31 -10.04
C THR A 132 3.94 -5.49 -8.86
N VAL A 133 4.91 -4.58 -9.05
CA VAL A 133 5.40 -3.74 -7.95
C VAL A 133 4.27 -2.86 -7.39
N GLY A 134 3.53 -2.16 -8.25
CA GLY A 134 2.39 -1.33 -7.84
C GLY A 134 1.18 -2.15 -7.39
N ASP A 135 0.93 -3.29 -8.06
CA ASP A 135 -0.15 -4.20 -7.67
C ASP A 135 0.06 -4.74 -6.25
N ALA A 136 1.28 -5.21 -5.94
CA ALA A 136 1.62 -5.77 -4.63
C ALA A 136 1.53 -4.72 -3.51
N ASP A 137 1.97 -3.47 -3.77
CA ASP A 137 1.80 -2.35 -2.85
C ASP A 137 0.31 -2.10 -2.56
N ASN A 138 -0.51 -2.00 -3.59
CA ASN A 138 -1.95 -1.81 -3.42
C ASN A 138 -2.63 -2.98 -2.69
N ILE A 139 -2.28 -4.23 -2.98
CA ILE A 139 -2.83 -5.41 -2.33
C ILE A 139 -2.51 -5.40 -0.83
N ASP A 140 -1.28 -5.04 -0.41
CA ASP A 140 -0.95 -4.91 1.02
C ASP A 140 -1.70 -3.74 1.66
N ARG A 141 -1.73 -2.59 1.00
CA ARG A 141 -2.36 -1.37 1.52
C ARG A 141 -3.87 -1.49 1.70
N PHE A 142 -4.56 -2.36 0.96
CA PHE A 142 -6.00 -2.56 1.05
C PHE A 142 -6.40 -3.82 1.84
N ASP A 143 -5.54 -4.31 2.72
CA ASP A 143 -5.86 -5.37 3.67
C ASP A 143 -6.31 -4.82 5.03
N ALA A 144 -6.24 -5.61 6.09
CA ALA A 144 -6.74 -5.33 7.44
C ALA A 144 -6.21 -4.01 8.04
N TYR A 145 -4.95 -3.65 7.78
CA TYR A 145 -4.38 -2.37 8.23
C TYR A 145 -5.17 -1.16 7.70
N ARG A 146 -5.61 -1.21 6.44
CA ARG A 146 -6.38 -0.10 5.84
C ARG A 146 -7.72 0.11 6.53
N LEU A 147 -8.40 -0.96 6.96
CA LEU A 147 -9.63 -0.84 7.73
C LEU A 147 -9.39 -0.11 9.05
N TYR A 148 -8.37 -0.55 9.79
CA TYR A 148 -8.01 0.04 11.06
C TYR A 148 -7.61 1.52 10.91
N GLU A 149 -6.68 1.83 10.02
CA GLU A 149 -6.24 3.20 9.72
C GLU A 149 -7.39 4.09 9.25
N GLY A 150 -8.23 3.58 8.36
CA GLY A 150 -9.36 4.32 7.80
C GLY A 150 -10.35 4.76 8.86
N LEU A 151 -10.65 3.88 9.84
CA LEU A 151 -11.52 4.21 10.95
C LEU A 151 -10.86 5.16 11.96
N GLN A 152 -9.56 4.98 12.24
CA GLN A 152 -8.82 5.88 13.13
C GLN A 152 -8.67 7.28 12.53
N ASN A 153 -8.33 7.41 11.26
CA ASN A 153 -8.09 8.70 10.61
C ASN A 153 -9.31 9.62 10.59
N VAL A 154 -10.51 9.03 10.61
CA VAL A 154 -11.75 9.80 10.68
C VAL A 154 -12.32 9.88 12.10
N ASP A 155 -11.62 9.32 13.09
CA ASP A 155 -12.09 9.22 14.46
C ASP A 155 -13.52 8.65 14.55
N TYR A 156 -13.73 7.52 13.85
CA TYR A 156 -15.04 6.97 13.53
C TYR A 156 -15.96 6.82 14.75
N MET A 157 -15.41 6.40 15.88
CA MET A 157 -16.18 6.16 17.11
C MET A 157 -16.77 7.45 17.71
N ASN A 158 -16.14 8.60 17.45
CA ASN A 158 -16.60 9.91 17.93
C ASN A 158 -17.47 10.65 16.91
N LEU A 159 -17.68 10.09 15.71
CA LEU A 159 -18.61 10.68 14.75
C LEU A 159 -20.07 10.55 15.21
N PRO A 160 -20.90 11.59 14.99
CA PRO A 160 -22.35 11.45 15.12
C PRO A 160 -22.89 10.30 14.25
N LEU A 161 -23.91 9.60 14.69
CA LEU A 161 -24.46 8.43 14.00
C LEU A 161 -24.80 8.70 12.52
N ARG A 162 -25.29 9.90 12.19
CA ARG A 162 -25.53 10.32 10.81
C ARG A 162 -24.25 10.31 9.97
N GLU A 163 -23.15 10.77 10.54
CA GLU A 163 -21.87 10.84 9.86
C GLU A 163 -21.23 9.46 9.75
N GLN A 164 -21.38 8.58 10.74
CA GLN A 164 -20.99 7.19 10.67
C GLN A 164 -21.68 6.47 9.49
N LYS A 165 -23.00 6.66 9.34
CA LYS A 165 -23.77 6.11 8.19
C LYS A 165 -23.24 6.64 6.85
N ALA A 166 -23.03 7.94 6.75
CA ALA A 166 -22.51 8.57 5.54
C ALA A 166 -21.08 8.10 5.20
N HIS A 167 -20.24 7.91 6.22
CA HIS A 167 -18.89 7.37 6.02
C HIS A 167 -18.93 5.95 5.44
N VAL A 168 -19.70 5.06 6.05
CA VAL A 168 -19.85 3.67 5.59
C VAL A 168 -20.31 3.62 4.13
N GLU A 169 -21.31 4.43 3.77
CA GLU A 169 -21.81 4.44 2.40
C GLU A 169 -20.77 4.95 1.40
N ARG A 170 -20.06 6.05 1.69
CA ARG A 170 -18.98 6.56 0.83
C ARG A 170 -17.87 5.52 0.63
N VAL A 171 -17.46 4.84 1.71
CA VAL A 171 -16.40 3.82 1.60
C VAL A 171 -16.87 2.63 0.78
N ARG A 172 -18.10 2.14 0.98
CA ARG A 172 -18.66 1.04 0.19
C ARG A 172 -18.73 1.37 -1.31
N GLN A 173 -19.19 2.58 -1.66
CA GLN A 173 -19.21 3.03 -3.06
C GLN A 173 -17.80 3.05 -3.65
N ARG A 174 -16.84 3.64 -2.92
CA ARG A 174 -15.43 3.68 -3.35
C ARG A 174 -14.83 2.28 -3.54
N LEU A 175 -15.08 1.36 -2.61
CA LEU A 175 -14.59 -0.02 -2.72
C LEU A 175 -15.21 -0.76 -3.90
N ALA A 176 -16.50 -0.54 -4.20
CA ALA A 176 -17.14 -1.14 -5.35
C ALA A 176 -16.52 -0.68 -6.68
N GLU A 177 -16.11 0.59 -6.78
CA GLU A 177 -15.35 1.12 -7.92
C GLU A 177 -13.96 0.49 -8.00
N LEU A 178 -13.23 0.47 -6.90
CA LEU A 178 -11.87 -0.08 -6.81
C LEU A 178 -11.82 -1.57 -7.15
N ARG A 179 -12.88 -2.32 -6.81
CA ARG A 179 -12.97 -3.74 -7.14
C ARG A 179 -12.89 -4.04 -8.64
N GLN A 180 -13.29 -3.08 -9.47
CA GLN A 180 -13.28 -3.24 -10.93
C GLN A 180 -11.94 -2.86 -11.58
N MET A 181 -10.99 -2.33 -10.80
CA MET A 181 -9.68 -1.94 -11.34
C MET A 181 -8.89 -3.19 -11.75
N PRO A 182 -8.41 -3.24 -13.00
CA PRO A 182 -7.57 -4.33 -13.44
C PRO A 182 -6.17 -4.19 -12.81
N CYS A 183 -5.56 -5.32 -12.45
CA CYS A 183 -4.14 -5.43 -12.14
C CYS A 183 -3.37 -5.96 -13.36
N GLY A 184 -2.03 -5.94 -13.29
CA GLY A 184 -1.16 -6.37 -14.38
C GLY A 184 -1.22 -7.87 -14.69
N THR A 185 -1.72 -8.70 -13.75
CA THR A 185 -1.83 -10.15 -13.91
C THR A 185 -3.16 -10.69 -13.40
N ALA A 186 -3.51 -11.92 -13.82
CA ALA A 186 -4.72 -12.60 -13.34
C ALA A 186 -4.64 -12.91 -11.84
N THR A 187 -3.47 -13.32 -11.35
CA THR A 187 -3.23 -13.61 -9.93
C THR A 187 -3.35 -12.34 -9.08
N ALA A 188 -2.71 -11.23 -9.49
CA ALA A 188 -2.82 -9.94 -8.81
C ALA A 188 -4.28 -9.46 -8.76
N THR A 189 -5.01 -9.56 -9.88
CA THR A 189 -6.43 -9.19 -9.95
C THR A 189 -7.29 -9.98 -8.95
N ARG A 190 -7.08 -11.29 -8.85
CA ARG A 190 -7.80 -12.13 -7.87
C ARG A 190 -7.46 -11.72 -6.44
N MET A 191 -6.18 -11.56 -6.11
CA MET A 191 -5.73 -11.14 -4.77
C MET A 191 -6.29 -9.77 -4.40
N TRP A 192 -6.28 -8.81 -5.33
CA TRP A 192 -6.89 -7.50 -5.17
C TRP A 192 -8.38 -7.59 -4.85
N GLN A 193 -9.13 -8.35 -5.65
CA GLN A 193 -10.56 -8.53 -5.44
C GLN A 193 -10.89 -9.17 -4.10
N GLU A 194 -10.11 -10.15 -3.66
CA GLU A 194 -10.25 -10.78 -2.34
C GLU A 194 -10.10 -9.76 -1.20
N LYS A 195 -9.11 -8.84 -1.28
CA LYS A 195 -8.93 -7.78 -0.28
C LYS A 195 -10.10 -6.79 -0.27
N ILE A 196 -10.54 -6.37 -1.43
CA ILE A 196 -11.68 -5.46 -1.55
C ILE A 196 -12.99 -6.13 -1.08
N ASP A 197 -13.23 -7.39 -1.42
CA ASP A 197 -14.41 -8.14 -0.97
C ASP A 197 -14.44 -8.29 0.56
N TYR A 198 -13.29 -8.53 1.19
CA TYR A 198 -13.16 -8.53 2.65
C TYR A 198 -13.57 -7.18 3.26
N GLN A 199 -13.08 -6.07 2.72
CA GLN A 199 -13.46 -4.73 3.20
C GLN A 199 -14.95 -4.43 2.95
N LEU A 200 -15.48 -4.79 1.78
CA LEU A 200 -16.92 -4.63 1.47
C LEU A 200 -17.80 -5.37 2.48
N GLU A 201 -17.43 -6.60 2.84
CA GLU A 201 -18.16 -7.38 3.84
C GLU A 201 -18.06 -6.75 5.24
N PHE A 202 -16.87 -6.26 5.64
CA PHE A 202 -16.71 -5.51 6.89
C PHE A 202 -17.63 -4.29 6.93
N TYR A 203 -17.62 -3.43 5.92
CA TYR A 203 -18.44 -2.23 5.89
C TYR A 203 -19.93 -2.53 5.70
N ARG A 204 -20.31 -3.66 5.10
CA ARG A 204 -21.68 -4.13 5.06
C ARG A 204 -22.18 -4.45 6.48
N ARG A 205 -21.39 -5.17 7.27
CA ARG A 205 -21.72 -5.51 8.67
C ARG A 205 -21.75 -4.26 9.53
N LEU A 206 -20.74 -3.42 9.45
CA LEU A 206 -20.70 -2.16 10.19
C LEU A 206 -21.90 -1.27 9.85
N GLY A 207 -22.26 -1.15 8.58
CA GLY A 207 -23.42 -0.41 8.12
C GLY A 207 -24.74 -0.96 8.70
N HIS A 208 -24.89 -2.28 8.76
CA HIS A 208 -26.05 -2.90 9.40
C HIS A 208 -26.14 -2.54 10.89
N GLN A 209 -25.05 -2.64 11.64
CA GLN A 209 -25.02 -2.27 13.06
C GLN A 209 -25.37 -0.80 13.26
N VAL A 210 -24.80 0.10 12.47
CA VAL A 210 -25.07 1.55 12.56
C VAL A 210 -26.52 1.88 12.20
N GLN A 211 -27.13 1.17 11.24
CA GLN A 211 -28.56 1.33 10.90
C GLN A 211 -29.47 0.88 12.02
N THR A 212 -29.15 -0.21 12.70
CA THR A 212 -29.94 -0.77 13.80
C THR A 212 -29.69 -0.08 15.14
N SER A 213 -28.74 0.84 15.23
CA SER A 213 -28.42 1.62 16.43
C SER A 213 -29.45 2.74 16.74
N THR A 214 -30.51 2.88 15.94
CA THR A 214 -31.57 3.86 16.14
C THR A 214 -32.87 3.19 16.56
N TRP A 215 -33.57 3.76 17.57
CA TRP A 215 -34.92 3.32 17.92
C TRP A 215 -35.88 3.58 16.76
N PRO A 216 -36.88 2.71 16.55
CA PRO A 216 -37.89 2.90 15.51
C PRO A 216 -38.84 4.07 15.74
N SER A 217 -38.86 4.64 16.93
CA SER A 217 -39.83 5.66 17.33
C SER A 217 -39.22 7.06 17.43
N GLU A 218 -39.74 7.93 16.61
CA GLU A 218 -39.88 9.37 16.82
C GLU A 218 -38.74 10.09 17.55
N GLY A 219 -37.72 10.56 16.83
CA GLY A 219 -36.92 11.75 17.18
C GLY A 219 -36.24 11.79 18.56
N GLY A 220 -36.28 10.73 19.33
CA GLY A 220 -35.69 10.65 20.65
C GLY A 220 -34.16 10.45 20.57
N LYS A 221 -33.39 11.43 21.07
CA LYS A 221 -31.97 11.24 21.37
C LYS A 221 -31.86 10.10 22.40
N CYS A 222 -31.15 9.01 22.09
CA CYS A 222 -30.92 7.90 23.01
C CYS A 222 -30.14 8.32 24.27
N PHE A 223 -29.33 9.37 24.16
CA PHE A 223 -28.59 9.97 25.28
C PHE A 223 -28.54 11.48 25.10
N PRO A 224 -28.64 12.26 26.20
CA PRO A 224 -28.30 13.67 26.16
C PRO A 224 -26.83 13.85 25.72
N ASP A 225 -26.50 15.03 25.22
CA ASP A 225 -25.16 15.42 24.71
C ASP A 225 -24.09 15.40 25.83
N GLU A 226 -24.05 14.38 26.65
CA GLU A 226 -23.06 14.18 27.69
C GLU A 226 -21.85 13.39 27.11
N LYS A 227 -20.66 13.91 27.44
CA LYS A 227 -19.35 13.34 27.04
C LYS A 227 -19.32 11.85 27.37
N PRO A 228 -18.69 11.02 26.49
CA PRO A 228 -18.50 9.61 26.79
C PRO A 228 -17.72 9.45 28.09
N LEU A 229 -18.28 8.63 28.97
CA LEU A 229 -17.61 8.16 30.17
C LEU A 229 -16.49 7.19 29.74
N LEU A 230 -15.28 7.66 29.68
CA LEU A 230 -14.05 6.89 29.89
C LEU A 230 -13.13 7.68 30.78
#